data_1b48e665fedbb38ca46aefafb9451ba1
#
_entry.id   1b48e665fedbb38ca46aefafb9451ba1
#
_cell.length_a   1.000
_cell.length_b   1.000
_cell.length_c   1.000
_cell.angle_alpha   90.00
_cell.angle_beta   90.00
_cell.angle_gamma   90.00
#
_symmetry.space_group_name_H-M   'P 1'
#
loop_
_entity.id
_entity.type
_entity.pdbx_description
1 polymer ?
#
loop_
_entity_poly.entity_id
_entity_poly.type
_entity_poly.pdbx_seq_one_letter_code
_entity_poly.pdbx_strand_id
1 'polypeptide(L)'
;MLDALRILGVAVSQDQGGVSVTSALDCENVEEVNVHAALAGTSSRFLTALGALRRGNTRIDGFEALRQRPMRDLHIALEDLGVNVASELGEYSLPVVVNGAHAHGGELNLSSSVSSQFSSAILLIAPYLSSGLILNINGERVSESYV
;
A
#
# COMPACT_ATOMS: atom_id res chain seq x y z
N MET A 1 4.41 -7.34 -9.63
CA MET A 1 3.85 -5.98 -9.68
C MET A 1 2.88 -5.80 -10.85
N LEU A 2 3.26 -5.99 -12.11
CA LEU A 2 2.35 -5.76 -13.26
C LEU A 2 1.06 -6.57 -13.20
N ASP A 3 1.14 -7.86 -12.85
CA ASP A 3 -0.05 -8.72 -12.70
C ASP A 3 -0.94 -8.25 -11.53
N ALA A 4 -0.32 -7.76 -10.46
CA ALA A 4 -1.06 -7.18 -9.36
C ALA A 4 -1.85 -5.92 -9.79
N LEU A 5 -1.24 -5.05 -10.59
CA LEU A 5 -1.93 -3.89 -11.15
C LEU A 5 -3.10 -4.29 -12.06
N ARG A 6 -2.93 -5.34 -12.87
CA ARG A 6 -4.03 -5.88 -13.70
C ARG A 6 -5.19 -6.42 -12.85
N ILE A 7 -4.88 -7.14 -11.76
CA ILE A 7 -5.89 -7.63 -10.80
C ILE A 7 -6.64 -6.45 -10.17
N LEU A 8 -5.95 -5.34 -9.91
CA LEU A 8 -6.56 -4.11 -9.41
C LEU A 8 -7.35 -3.32 -10.47
N GLY A 9 -7.45 -3.84 -11.70
CA GLY A 9 -8.22 -3.23 -12.79
C GLY A 9 -7.45 -2.21 -13.62
N VAL A 10 -6.15 -2.03 -13.39
CA VAL A 10 -5.31 -1.12 -14.19
C VAL A 10 -4.93 -1.78 -15.51
N ALA A 11 -5.18 -1.10 -16.64
CA ALA A 11 -4.80 -1.59 -17.96
C ALA A 11 -3.28 -1.42 -18.16
N VAL A 12 -2.56 -2.53 -18.07
CA VAL A 12 -1.10 -2.59 -18.22
C VAL A 12 -0.74 -3.56 -19.33
N SER A 13 0.02 -3.08 -20.30
CA SER A 13 0.65 -3.90 -21.34
C SER A 13 2.17 -3.87 -21.21
N GLN A 14 2.81 -4.91 -21.68
CA GLN A 14 4.27 -5.03 -21.73
C GLN A 14 4.68 -5.67 -23.06
N ASP A 15 5.64 -5.06 -23.72
CA ASP A 15 6.26 -5.56 -24.93
C ASP A 15 7.79 -5.43 -24.85
N GLN A 16 8.48 -5.67 -25.98
CA GLN A 16 9.95 -5.56 -26.04
C GLN A 16 10.46 -4.12 -25.86
N GLY A 17 9.61 -3.12 -26.04
CA GLY A 17 9.94 -1.69 -25.93
C GLY A 17 9.71 -1.12 -24.53
N GLY A 18 8.95 -1.82 -23.67
CA GLY A 18 8.69 -1.32 -22.33
C GLY A 18 7.33 -1.70 -21.72
N VAL A 19 6.90 -0.93 -20.75
CA VAL A 19 5.62 -1.08 -20.07
C VAL A 19 4.76 0.16 -20.33
N SER A 20 3.53 -0.06 -20.76
CA SER A 20 2.53 0.98 -20.96
C SER A 20 1.39 0.82 -19.94
N VAL A 21 1.03 1.92 -19.26
CA VAL A 21 -0.13 1.99 -18.39
C VAL A 21 -1.14 2.94 -19.04
N THR A 22 -2.32 2.42 -19.39
CA THR A 22 -3.31 3.15 -20.21
C THR A 22 -4.61 3.44 -19.49
N SER A 23 -4.76 3.01 -18.23
CA SER A 23 -5.87 3.42 -17.37
C SER A 23 -5.39 3.75 -15.97
N ALA A 24 -6.17 4.56 -15.24
CA ALA A 24 -6.01 4.75 -13.81
C ALA A 24 -6.61 3.57 -13.02
N LEU A 25 -6.29 3.51 -11.72
CA LEU A 25 -6.98 2.65 -10.77
C LEU A 25 -8.43 3.15 -10.62
N ASP A 26 -9.39 2.23 -10.69
CA ASP A 26 -10.78 2.52 -10.35
C ASP A 26 -10.96 2.47 -8.83
N CYS A 27 -10.87 3.62 -8.19
CA CYS A 27 -11.00 3.76 -6.74
C CYS A 27 -12.43 3.52 -6.25
N GLU A 28 -13.44 3.71 -7.10
CA GLU A 28 -14.86 3.51 -6.78
C GLU A 28 -15.30 2.04 -6.88
N ASN A 29 -14.49 1.18 -7.48
CA ASN A 29 -14.79 -0.24 -7.59
C ASN A 29 -14.88 -0.89 -6.19
N VAL A 30 -16.03 -1.51 -5.92
CA VAL A 30 -16.36 -2.15 -4.64
C VAL A 30 -16.11 -3.67 -4.64
N GLU A 31 -15.73 -4.23 -5.76
CA GLU A 31 -15.43 -5.67 -5.85
C GLU A 31 -14.22 -6.04 -4.99
N GLU A 32 -14.32 -7.20 -4.35
CA GLU A 32 -13.16 -7.77 -3.65
C GLU A 32 -12.14 -8.30 -4.64
N VAL A 33 -10.86 -7.98 -4.40
CA VAL A 33 -9.75 -8.50 -5.18
C VAL A 33 -8.69 -9.13 -4.28
N ASN A 34 -8.04 -10.19 -4.80
CA ASN A 34 -6.98 -10.90 -4.13
C ASN A 34 -5.67 -10.75 -4.90
N VAL A 35 -4.67 -10.16 -4.26
CA VAL A 35 -3.36 -9.90 -4.84
C VAL A 35 -2.30 -10.73 -4.12
N HIS A 36 -1.49 -11.46 -4.89
CA HIS A 36 -0.40 -12.27 -4.35
C HIS A 36 0.97 -11.65 -4.72
N ALA A 37 1.69 -11.16 -3.71
CA ALA A 37 2.98 -10.46 -3.87
C ALA A 37 4.20 -11.40 -3.89
N ALA A 38 4.00 -12.72 -3.90
CA ALA A 38 5.05 -13.75 -3.85
C ALA A 38 6.02 -13.53 -2.67
N LEU A 39 7.29 -13.17 -2.93
CA LEU A 39 8.32 -12.83 -1.93
C LEU A 39 8.69 -11.34 -1.95
N ALA A 40 8.00 -10.53 -2.74
CA ALA A 40 8.38 -9.15 -3.01
C ALA A 40 7.91 -8.19 -1.90
N GLY A 41 8.76 -7.94 -0.91
CA GLY A 41 8.46 -7.10 0.24
C GLY A 41 8.10 -5.65 -0.13
N THR A 42 8.84 -5.02 -1.03
CA THR A 42 8.52 -3.66 -1.51
C THR A 42 7.18 -3.64 -2.23
N SER A 43 6.93 -4.62 -3.12
CA SER A 43 5.67 -4.72 -3.84
C SER A 43 4.48 -4.92 -2.90
N SER A 44 4.60 -5.76 -1.86
CA SER A 44 3.51 -5.97 -0.92
C SER A 44 3.12 -4.68 -0.19
N ARG A 45 4.11 -3.88 0.23
CA ARG A 45 3.89 -2.60 0.91
C ARG A 45 3.21 -1.56 0.02
N PHE A 46 3.70 -1.43 -1.22
CA PHE A 46 3.12 -0.49 -2.19
C PHE A 46 1.71 -0.92 -2.62
N LEU A 47 1.47 -2.23 -2.78
CA LEU A 47 0.16 -2.77 -3.13
C LEU A 47 -0.83 -2.63 -1.97
N THR A 48 -0.39 -2.76 -0.71
CA THR A 48 -1.22 -2.49 0.47
C THR A 48 -1.66 -1.04 0.50
N ALA A 49 -0.75 -0.08 0.30
CA ALA A 49 -1.08 1.33 0.21
C ALA A 49 -1.99 1.64 -0.99
N LEU A 50 -1.70 1.07 -2.17
CA LEU A 50 -2.52 1.27 -3.37
C LEU A 50 -3.94 0.71 -3.19
N GLY A 51 -4.07 -0.47 -2.56
CA GLY A 51 -5.36 -1.08 -2.22
C GLY A 51 -6.20 -0.20 -1.30
N ALA A 52 -5.55 0.60 -0.45
CA ALA A 52 -6.19 1.55 0.45
C ALA A 52 -6.88 2.74 -0.28
N LEU A 53 -6.66 2.91 -1.58
CA LEU A 53 -7.38 3.90 -2.40
C LEU A 53 -8.71 3.35 -2.92
N ARG A 54 -8.96 2.04 -2.86
CA ARG A 54 -10.18 1.41 -3.37
C ARG A 54 -11.25 1.35 -2.28
N ARG A 55 -12.51 1.49 -2.69
CA ARG A 55 -13.67 1.28 -1.81
C ARG A 55 -13.96 -0.20 -1.54
N GLY A 56 -13.63 -1.08 -2.47
CA GLY A 56 -13.72 -2.52 -2.31
C GLY A 56 -12.57 -3.09 -1.48
N ASN A 57 -12.80 -4.27 -0.91
CA ASN A 57 -11.76 -4.99 -0.19
C ASN A 57 -10.62 -5.40 -1.13
N THR A 58 -9.40 -5.10 -0.72
CA THR A 58 -8.19 -5.56 -1.39
C THR A 58 -7.41 -6.44 -0.42
N ARG A 59 -7.40 -7.74 -0.70
CA ARG A 59 -6.63 -8.71 0.07
C ARG A 59 -5.24 -8.86 -0.53
N ILE A 60 -4.22 -8.60 0.26
CA ILE A 60 -2.82 -8.76 -0.12
C ILE A 60 -2.22 -9.92 0.65
N ASP A 61 -1.57 -10.84 -0.05
CA ASP A 61 -0.92 -12.01 0.52
C ASP A 61 0.42 -12.29 -0.16
N GLY A 62 1.15 -13.29 0.34
CA GLY A 62 2.41 -13.77 -0.21
C GLY A 62 2.80 -15.11 0.38
N PHE A 63 3.98 -15.59 0.00
CA PHE A 63 4.52 -16.81 0.60
C PHE A 63 4.89 -16.60 2.07
N GLU A 64 5.01 -17.69 2.82
CA GLU A 64 5.27 -17.70 4.27
C GLU A 64 6.40 -16.76 4.70
N ALA A 65 7.52 -16.76 3.99
CA ALA A 65 8.64 -15.87 4.29
C ALA A 65 8.32 -14.37 4.11
N LEU A 66 7.31 -14.02 3.30
CA LEU A 66 6.82 -12.65 3.19
C LEU A 66 5.87 -12.30 4.34
N ARG A 67 5.03 -13.23 4.76
CA ARG A 67 4.08 -13.04 5.88
C ARG A 67 4.78 -12.71 7.20
N GLN A 68 6.01 -13.23 7.39
CA GLN A 68 6.84 -12.97 8.58
C GLN A 68 7.51 -11.58 8.58
N ARG A 69 7.42 -10.82 7.49
CA ARG A 69 8.02 -9.48 7.43
C ARG A 69 7.16 -8.46 8.16
N PRO A 70 7.79 -7.52 8.89
CA PRO A 70 7.04 -6.51 9.63
C PRO A 70 6.25 -5.61 8.68
N MET A 71 4.98 -5.39 9.02
CA MET A 71 4.04 -4.50 8.32
C MET A 71 3.36 -3.50 9.26
N ARG A 72 3.61 -3.63 10.59
CA ARG A 72 2.92 -2.91 11.65
C ARG A 72 2.81 -1.40 11.38
N ASP A 73 3.94 -0.76 11.13
CA ASP A 73 3.96 0.71 11.02
C ASP A 73 3.19 1.21 9.80
N LEU A 74 3.20 0.43 8.70
CA LEU A 74 2.39 0.75 7.53
C LEU A 74 0.88 0.58 7.82
N HIS A 75 0.51 -0.50 8.51
CA HIS A 75 -0.89 -0.75 8.85
C HIS A 75 -1.44 0.34 9.75
N ILE A 76 -0.72 0.69 10.84
CA ILE A 76 -1.09 1.78 11.74
C ILE A 76 -1.20 3.11 10.97
N ALA A 77 -0.22 3.43 10.12
CA ALA A 77 -0.26 4.64 9.32
C ALA A 77 -1.49 4.72 8.40
N LEU A 78 -1.89 3.60 7.81
CA LEU A 78 -3.11 3.52 7.00
C LEU A 78 -4.38 3.68 7.85
N GLU A 79 -4.42 3.06 9.03
CA GLU A 79 -5.53 3.22 9.99
C GLU A 79 -5.68 4.66 10.43
N ASP A 80 -4.58 5.37 10.74
CA ASP A 80 -4.57 6.79 11.09
C ASP A 80 -5.10 7.68 9.95
N LEU A 81 -4.98 7.23 8.69
CA LEU A 81 -5.52 7.90 7.51
C LEU A 81 -6.97 7.52 7.19
N GLY A 82 -7.63 6.73 8.05
CA GLY A 82 -9.03 6.33 7.93
C GLY A 82 -9.25 5.06 7.11
N VAL A 83 -8.20 4.32 6.76
CA VAL A 83 -8.30 3.04 6.06
C VAL A 83 -8.67 1.93 7.04
N ASN A 84 -9.60 1.07 6.67
CA ASN A 84 -9.85 -0.15 7.43
C ASN A 84 -8.79 -1.20 7.05
N VAL A 85 -8.02 -1.66 8.04
CA VAL A 85 -6.93 -2.63 7.87
C VAL A 85 -7.17 -3.84 8.76
N ALA A 86 -7.25 -5.04 8.19
CA ALA A 86 -7.50 -6.27 8.93
C ALA A 86 -6.51 -7.38 8.53
N SER A 87 -5.64 -7.76 9.45
CA SER A 87 -4.74 -8.92 9.27
C SER A 87 -5.47 -10.21 9.60
N GLU A 88 -5.28 -11.27 8.80
CA GLU A 88 -6.01 -12.53 8.94
C GLU A 88 -5.34 -13.54 9.88
N LEU A 89 -4.02 -13.58 9.94
CA LEU A 89 -3.25 -14.61 10.66
C LEU A 89 -2.51 -14.11 11.90
N GLY A 90 -2.48 -12.81 12.14
CA GLY A 90 -1.79 -12.21 13.28
C GLY A 90 -1.77 -10.70 13.16
N GLU A 91 -1.52 -10.02 14.25
CA GLU A 91 -1.50 -8.56 14.25
C GLU A 91 -0.44 -8.01 13.29
N TYR A 92 -0.86 -7.07 12.43
CA TYR A 92 0.03 -6.32 11.54
C TYR A 92 0.88 -7.19 10.60
N SER A 93 0.30 -8.28 10.11
CA SER A 93 0.96 -9.22 9.20
C SER A 93 0.16 -9.44 7.92
N LEU A 94 0.77 -10.11 6.94
CA LEU A 94 0.05 -10.68 5.81
C LEU A 94 -0.53 -12.05 6.19
N PRO A 95 -1.63 -12.50 5.59
CA PRO A 95 -2.48 -11.75 4.66
C PRO A 95 -3.18 -10.57 5.34
N VAL A 96 -3.34 -9.48 4.62
CA VAL A 96 -4.07 -8.30 5.09
C VAL A 96 -5.17 -7.93 4.10
N VAL A 97 -6.32 -7.53 4.62
CA VAL A 97 -7.41 -6.93 3.86
C VAL A 97 -7.44 -5.45 4.15
N VAL A 98 -7.39 -4.62 3.11
CA VAL A 98 -7.52 -3.16 3.21
C VAL A 98 -8.75 -2.68 2.47
N ASN A 99 -9.42 -1.67 3.03
CA ASN A 99 -10.57 -1.01 2.44
C ASN A 99 -10.48 0.50 2.68
N GLY A 100 -10.40 1.24 1.60
CA GLY A 100 -10.19 2.69 1.61
C GLY A 100 -11.47 3.53 1.53
N ALA A 101 -12.65 2.95 1.76
CA ALA A 101 -13.92 3.68 1.65
C ALA A 101 -13.98 4.95 2.50
N HIS A 102 -13.21 5.02 3.57
CA HIS A 102 -13.14 6.15 4.49
C HIS A 102 -11.76 6.82 4.54
N ALA A 103 -10.86 6.49 3.60
CA ALA A 103 -9.54 7.11 3.53
C ALA A 103 -9.66 8.63 3.29
N HIS A 104 -9.09 9.44 4.17
CA HIS A 104 -9.24 10.89 4.11
C HIS A 104 -7.91 11.67 4.07
N GLY A 105 -6.80 11.08 4.54
CA GLY A 105 -5.53 11.79 4.69
C GLY A 105 -5.46 12.61 5.99
N GLY A 106 -4.53 13.56 6.03
CA GLY A 106 -4.31 14.40 7.20
C GLY A 106 -2.86 14.43 7.66
N GLU A 107 -2.62 14.57 8.96
CA GLU A 107 -1.29 14.61 9.55
C GLU A 107 -0.90 13.21 10.06
N LEU A 108 0.30 12.76 9.70
CA LEU A 108 0.85 11.46 10.07
C LEU A 108 2.28 11.63 10.63
N ASN A 109 2.56 10.95 11.73
CA ASN A 109 3.87 10.94 12.36
C ASN A 109 4.50 9.56 12.24
N LEU A 110 5.63 9.44 11.53
CA LEU A 110 6.41 8.21 11.43
C LEU A 110 7.76 8.37 12.11
N SER A 111 8.25 7.32 12.74
CA SER A 111 9.63 7.27 13.22
C SER A 111 10.58 7.08 12.05
N SER A 112 11.73 7.74 12.05
CA SER A 112 12.81 7.53 11.07
C SER A 112 13.43 6.12 11.13
N SER A 113 13.24 5.40 12.24
CA SER A 113 13.64 3.99 12.36
C SER A 113 12.77 3.05 11.52
N VAL A 114 11.61 3.52 11.07
CA VAL A 114 10.70 2.79 10.17
C VAL A 114 11.32 2.71 8.78
N SER A 115 11.09 1.58 8.11
CA SER A 115 11.57 1.36 6.74
C SER A 115 11.14 2.50 5.81
N SER A 116 12.07 3.06 5.03
CA SER A 116 11.78 4.05 3.98
C SER A 116 10.70 3.59 2.98
N GLN A 117 10.52 2.27 2.83
CA GLN A 117 9.46 1.71 2.00
C GLN A 117 8.05 2.02 2.53
N PHE A 118 7.88 2.20 3.84
CA PHE A 118 6.58 2.59 4.41
C PHE A 118 6.28 4.05 4.11
N SER A 119 7.24 4.95 4.35
CA SER A 119 7.11 6.36 4.00
C SER A 119 6.83 6.52 2.50
N SER A 120 7.59 5.81 1.65
CA SER A 120 7.38 5.85 0.20
C SER A 120 6.01 5.33 -0.22
N ALA A 121 5.51 4.24 0.40
CA ALA A 121 4.18 3.70 0.11
C ALA A 121 3.06 4.71 0.44
N ILE A 122 3.16 5.38 1.58
CA ILE A 122 2.21 6.41 1.99
C ILE A 122 2.30 7.65 1.09
N LEU A 123 3.51 8.11 0.75
CA LEU A 123 3.71 9.26 -0.15
C LEU A 123 3.17 9.00 -1.56
N LEU A 124 3.25 7.77 -2.06
CA LEU A 124 2.69 7.41 -3.38
C LEU A 124 1.17 7.56 -3.46
N ILE A 125 0.45 7.36 -2.36
CA ILE A 125 -1.02 7.52 -2.32
C ILE A 125 -1.46 8.92 -1.88
N ALA A 126 -0.58 9.73 -1.29
CA ALA A 126 -0.89 11.03 -0.73
C ALA A 126 -1.65 11.98 -1.68
N PRO A 127 -1.31 12.06 -3.00
CA PRO A 127 -2.03 12.93 -3.94
C PRO A 127 -3.52 12.57 -4.15
N TYR A 128 -3.92 11.35 -3.76
CA TYR A 128 -5.29 10.84 -3.94
C TYR A 128 -6.13 10.95 -2.68
N LEU A 129 -5.55 11.32 -1.54
CA LEU A 129 -6.26 11.50 -0.28
C LEU A 129 -6.99 12.85 -0.26
N SER A 130 -8.25 12.85 0.17
CA SER A 130 -9.13 14.02 0.08
C SER A 130 -8.62 15.25 0.86
N SER A 131 -7.94 15.04 1.99
CA SER A 131 -7.34 16.09 2.82
C SER A 131 -5.84 16.27 2.58
N GLY A 132 -5.27 15.58 1.56
CA GLY A 132 -3.83 15.54 1.36
C GLY A 132 -3.10 14.85 2.51
N LEU A 133 -1.78 15.05 2.61
CA LEU A 133 -0.95 14.44 3.64
C LEU A 133 0.11 15.42 4.14
N ILE A 134 0.23 15.54 5.46
CA ILE A 134 1.41 16.10 6.14
C ILE A 134 2.13 14.94 6.80
N LEU A 135 3.31 14.58 6.28
CA LEU A 135 4.10 13.49 6.81
C LEU A 135 5.28 14.02 7.63
N ASN A 136 5.23 13.84 8.94
CA ASN A 136 6.32 14.16 9.85
C ASN A 136 7.19 12.92 10.10
N ILE A 137 8.48 13.00 9.80
CA ILE A 137 9.44 11.92 10.05
C ILE A 137 10.33 12.35 11.22
N ASN A 138 10.18 11.69 12.36
CA ASN A 138 10.86 12.04 13.61
C ASN A 138 12.08 11.13 13.85
N GLY A 139 13.23 11.73 14.16
CA GLY A 139 14.49 11.05 14.48
C GLY A 139 15.56 11.17 13.39
N GLU A 140 16.71 10.52 13.56
CA GLU A 140 17.79 10.52 12.58
C GLU A 140 17.40 9.69 11.33
N ARG A 141 17.60 10.25 10.14
CA ARG A 141 17.25 9.62 8.87
C ARG A 141 18.28 8.56 8.48
N VAL A 142 17.86 7.30 8.44
CA VAL A 142 18.72 6.17 8.09
C VAL A 142 18.83 5.96 6.56
N SER A 143 17.89 6.47 5.78
CA SER A 143 17.81 6.24 4.32
C SER A 143 17.28 7.47 3.57
N GLU A 144 17.91 8.63 3.74
CA GLU A 144 17.46 9.92 3.21
C GLU A 144 17.32 9.94 1.68
N SER A 145 18.12 9.15 0.97
CA SER A 145 18.11 9.07 -0.51
C SER A 145 16.90 8.34 -1.09
N TYR A 146 16.02 7.74 -0.27
CA TYR A 146 14.85 6.98 -0.71
C TYR A 146 13.51 7.59 -0.30
N VAL A 147 13.50 8.78 0.26
CA VAL A 147 12.28 9.50 0.70
C VAL A 147 12.17 10.87 0.04
#